data_e7e5ded234caba979657bb7eb60d448a
#
_entry.id   e7e5ded234caba979657bb7eb60d448a
#
_cell.length_a   1.000
_cell.length_b   1.000
_cell.length_c   1.000
_cell.angle_alpha   90.00
_cell.angle_beta   90.00
_cell.angle_gamma   90.00
#
_symmetry.space_group_name_H-M   'P 1'
#
loop_
_entity.id
_entity.type
_entity.pdbx_description
1 polymer ?
#
loop_
_entity_poly.entity_id
_entity_poly.type
_entity_poly.pdbx_seq_one_letter_code
_entity_poly.pdbx_strand_id
1 'polypeptide(L)'
;MEEKVFAISAKEVTIEVVDEATGKTYRRTLPIDYYETANGLVLRGENLDGSISQLVFYTSRGMQRMQDLTGGGPDEDPCGTHR
;
A
#
# COMPACT_ATOMS: atom_id res chain seq x y z
N MET A 1 22.80 -3.82 18.11
CA MET A 1 22.34 -2.67 17.55
C MET A 1 20.87 -2.68 17.31
N GLU A 2 20.21 -1.62 17.66
CA GLU A 2 18.82 -1.58 17.55
C GLU A 2 18.40 -1.10 16.25
N GLU A 3 17.42 -1.74 15.70
CA GLU A 3 16.91 -1.41 14.43
C GLU A 3 16.02 -0.21 14.55
N LYS A 4 16.21 0.75 13.67
CA LYS A 4 15.39 1.90 13.70
C LYS A 4 14.03 1.62 13.11
N VAL A 5 13.00 1.95 13.82
CA VAL A 5 11.64 1.74 13.33
C VAL A 5 11.31 2.86 12.37
N PHE A 6 10.87 2.51 11.19
CA PHE A 6 10.52 3.46 10.17
C PHE A 6 9.00 3.47 10.00
N ALA A 7 8.40 4.61 10.17
CA ALA A 7 6.97 4.75 9.96
C ALA A 7 6.63 6.19 9.63
N ILE A 8 5.77 6.37 8.66
CA ILE A 8 5.27 7.66 8.26
C ILE A 8 3.76 7.61 8.33
N SER A 9 3.17 8.59 9.00
CA SER A 9 1.72 8.70 9.07
C SER A 9 1.32 10.10 8.63
N ALA A 10 0.29 10.19 7.82
CA ALA A 10 -0.19 11.48 7.33
C ALA A 10 -1.67 11.40 7.07
N LYS A 11 -2.32 12.55 7.01
CA LYS A 11 -3.73 12.62 6.70
C LYS A 11 -3.99 13.25 5.35
N GLU A 12 -2.93 13.41 4.58
CA GLU A 12 -3.05 14.05 3.30
C GLU A 12 -1.97 13.51 2.40
N VAL A 13 -2.27 13.30 1.14
CA VAL A 13 -1.34 12.75 0.17
C VAL A 13 -1.35 13.61 -1.08
N THR A 14 -0.18 13.93 -1.59
CA THR A 14 -0.08 14.63 -2.86
C THR A 14 0.47 13.64 -3.88
N ILE A 15 -0.24 13.47 -4.97
CA ILE A 15 0.20 12.57 -6.02
C ILE A 15 0.49 13.36 -7.28
N GLU A 16 1.37 12.81 -8.08
CA GLU A 16 1.74 13.41 -9.33
C GLU A 16 1.42 12.43 -10.44
N VAL A 17 0.64 12.88 -11.40
CA VAL A 17 0.15 12.03 -12.48
C VAL A 17 0.66 12.53 -13.81
N VAL A 18 1.21 11.63 -14.60
CA VAL A 18 1.66 11.97 -15.93
C VAL A 18 0.64 11.42 -16.93
N ASP A 19 0.03 12.33 -17.67
CA ASP A 19 -0.98 11.94 -18.65
C ASP A 19 -0.27 11.20 -19.79
N GLU A 20 -0.69 10.00 -20.02
CA GLU A 20 -0.08 9.16 -21.02
C GLU A 20 -0.21 9.71 -22.42
N ALA A 21 -1.31 10.33 -22.72
CA ALA A 21 -1.57 10.85 -24.06
C ALA A 21 -0.81 12.13 -24.38
N THR A 22 -0.71 13.02 -23.43
CA THR A 22 -0.11 14.32 -23.68
C THR A 22 1.26 14.51 -23.05
N GLY A 23 1.60 13.67 -22.09
CA GLY A 23 2.85 13.82 -21.37
C GLY A 23 2.84 14.90 -20.32
N LYS A 24 1.68 15.52 -20.10
CA LYS A 24 1.59 16.58 -19.12
C LYS A 24 1.52 16.00 -17.72
N THR A 25 2.05 16.75 -16.77
CA THR A 25 2.09 16.33 -15.39
C THR A 25 1.09 17.14 -14.58
N TYR A 26 0.31 16.45 -13.75
CA TYR A 26 -0.66 17.07 -12.90
C TYR A 26 -0.42 16.65 -11.48
N ARG A 27 -0.69 17.56 -10.55
CA ARG A 27 -0.50 17.27 -9.14
C ARG A 27 -1.81 17.40 -8.42
N ARG A 28 -2.12 16.42 -7.57
CA ARG A 28 -3.37 16.41 -6.83
C ARG A 28 -3.10 16.13 -5.37
N THR A 29 -3.77 16.86 -4.49
CA THR A 29 -3.66 16.64 -3.07
C THR A 29 -5.00 16.10 -2.59
N LEU A 30 -4.95 14.95 -1.92
CA LEU A 30 -6.14 14.26 -1.48
C LEU A 30 -6.16 14.12 0.02
N PRO A 31 -7.32 14.32 0.66
CA PRO A 31 -7.43 14.21 2.11
C PRO A 31 -7.63 12.74 2.50
N ILE A 32 -6.65 11.92 2.26
CA ILE A 32 -6.73 10.52 2.58
C ILE A 32 -5.62 10.15 3.55
N ASP A 33 -5.86 9.16 4.36
CA ASP A 33 -4.90 8.69 5.34
C ASP A 33 -3.79 7.92 4.65
N TYR A 34 -2.59 8.13 5.13
CA TYR A 34 -1.41 7.48 4.58
C TYR A 34 -0.59 6.91 5.72
N TYR A 35 -0.19 5.66 5.57
CA TYR A 35 0.64 5.02 6.58
C TYR A 35 1.66 4.15 5.87
N GLU A 36 2.92 4.39 6.13
CA GLU A 36 3.98 3.67 5.46
C GLU A 36 4.98 3.13 6.45
N THR A 37 5.40 1.90 6.24
CA THR A 37 6.46 1.28 7.03
C THR A 37 7.40 0.60 6.06
N ALA A 38 8.44 -0.04 6.57
CA ALA A 38 9.36 -0.77 5.73
C ALA A 38 8.69 -1.91 4.99
N ASN A 39 7.54 -2.36 5.47
CA ASN A 39 6.81 -3.46 4.84
C ASN A 39 5.92 -3.05 3.69
N GLY A 40 5.58 -1.78 3.63
CA GLY A 40 4.69 -1.31 2.58
C GLY A 40 3.95 -0.07 3.01
N LEU A 41 2.94 0.29 2.25
CA LEU A 41 2.15 1.45 2.58
C LEU A 41 0.66 1.20 2.39
N VAL A 42 -0.14 1.97 3.10
CA VAL A 42 -1.58 1.86 3.06
C VAL A 42 -2.17 3.24 2.79
N LEU A 43 -3.10 3.30 1.86
CA LEU A 43 -3.87 4.51 1.61
C LEU A 43 -5.32 4.20 1.95
N ARG A 44 -5.95 5.07 2.73
CA ARG A 44 -7.31 4.83 3.17
C ARG A 44 -8.13 6.08 3.00
N GLY A 45 -9.27 5.96 2.38
CA GLY A 45 -10.16 7.10 2.14
C GLY A 45 -11.61 6.71 2.25
N GLU A 46 -12.44 7.70 2.31
CA GLU A 46 -13.87 7.51 2.45
C GLU A 46 -14.55 7.65 1.10
N ASN A 47 -15.41 6.73 0.77
CA ASN A 47 -16.19 6.79 -0.46
C ASN A 47 -17.38 7.74 -0.30
N LEU A 48 -18.05 7.99 -1.40
CA LEU A 48 -19.18 8.90 -1.37
C LEU A 48 -20.31 8.42 -0.46
N ASP A 49 -20.42 7.12 -0.30
CA ASP A 49 -21.49 6.57 0.55
C ASP A 49 -21.05 6.38 2.00
N GLY A 50 -19.89 6.90 2.34
CA GLY A 50 -19.43 6.79 3.72
C GLY A 50 -18.63 5.55 4.05
N SER A 51 -18.56 4.62 3.12
CA SER A 51 -17.76 3.42 3.38
C SER A 51 -16.28 3.77 3.18
N ILE A 52 -15.41 2.90 3.68
CA ILE A 52 -13.99 3.14 3.63
C ILE A 52 -13.34 2.30 2.54
N SER A 53 -12.50 2.93 1.73
CA SER A 53 -11.72 2.23 0.74
C SER A 53 -10.28 2.21 1.21
N GLN A 54 -9.61 1.12 0.96
CA GLN A 54 -8.24 0.96 1.41
C GLN A 54 -7.41 0.28 0.33
N LEU A 55 -6.25 0.86 0.04
CA LEU A 55 -5.30 0.28 -0.89
C LEU A 55 -4.04 -0.04 -0.14
N VAL A 56 -3.52 -1.22 -0.33
CA VAL A 56 -2.33 -1.67 0.36
C VAL A 56 -1.29 -2.09 -0.64
N PHE A 57 -0.10 -1.52 -0.52
CA PHE A 57 1.00 -1.86 -1.40
C PHE A 57 2.13 -2.40 -0.55
N TYR A 58 2.63 -3.58 -0.87
CA TYR A 58 3.68 -4.21 -0.09
C TYR A 58 5.02 -4.09 -0.78
N THR A 59 6.07 -3.87 0.02
CA THR A 59 7.43 -3.94 -0.49
C THR A 59 7.81 -5.42 -0.52
N SER A 60 8.95 -5.73 -1.10
CA SER A 60 9.42 -7.10 -1.10
C SER A 60 9.57 -7.63 0.32
N ARG A 61 10.04 -6.76 1.21
CA ARG A 61 10.19 -7.15 2.60
C ARG A 61 8.84 -7.46 3.24
N GLY A 62 7.82 -6.65 2.91
CA GLY A 62 6.50 -6.87 3.46
C GLY A 62 5.88 -8.15 2.97
N MET A 63 6.09 -8.47 1.70
CA MET A 63 5.58 -9.69 1.14
C MET A 63 6.22 -10.90 1.81
N GLN A 64 7.51 -10.81 2.04
CA GLN A 64 8.21 -11.88 2.70
C GLN A 64 7.69 -12.11 4.11
N ARG A 65 7.49 -11.05 4.86
CA ARG A 65 6.96 -11.16 6.20
C ARG A 65 5.57 -11.76 6.22
N MET A 66 4.77 -11.42 5.26
CA MET A 66 3.43 -11.96 5.17
C MET A 66 3.47 -13.45 4.92
N GLN A 67 4.39 -13.90 4.07
CA GLN A 67 4.52 -15.30 3.81
C GLN A 67 4.97 -16.06 5.05
N ASP A 68 5.90 -15.47 5.81
CA ASP A 68 6.37 -16.08 7.03
C ASP A 68 5.24 -16.23 8.04
N LEU A 69 4.42 -15.21 8.15
CA LEU A 69 3.33 -15.23 9.11
C LEU A 69 2.25 -16.22 8.75
N THR A 70 2.06 -16.49 7.47
CA THR A 70 1.00 -17.39 7.05
C THR A 70 1.48 -18.81 6.85
N GLY A 71 2.66 -19.11 7.32
CA GLY A 71 3.14 -20.46 7.18
C GLY A 71 4.07 -20.60 6.01
N GLY A 72 4.41 -19.52 5.43
CA GLY A 72 5.41 -19.45 4.45
C GLY A 72 5.23 -20.19 3.21
N GLY A 73 4.18 -20.82 3.05
CA GLY A 73 4.06 -21.63 1.91
C GLY A 73 3.50 -20.90 0.74
N PRO A 74 4.12 -20.99 -0.35
CA PRO A 74 3.36 -20.63 -1.51
C PRO A 74 2.42 -21.74 -1.77
N ASP A 75 2.24 -22.49 -1.35
CA ASP A 75 1.49 -23.34 -1.48
C ASP A 75 0.42 -23.36 -1.82
N GLU A 76 0.53 -23.35 -1.84
CA GLU A 76 -0.20 -23.47 -2.17
C GLU A 76 -1.11 -23.38 -2.49
N ASP A 77 -1.23 -23.31 -2.59
CA ASP A 77 -2.16 -23.24 -2.88
C ASP A 77 -2.85 -23.08 -3.14
N PRO A 78 -3.17 -23.01 -3.25
CA PRO A 78 -3.97 -22.73 -3.59
C PRO A 78 -4.54 -22.39 -3.94
N CYS A 79 -4.58 -22.34 -3.89
CA CYS A 79 -5.17 -22.16 -4.22
C CYS A 79 -5.31 -21.82 -4.67
N GLY A 80 -5.09 -21.83 -4.66
CA GLY A 80 -5.43 -21.65 -4.90
C GLY A 80 -5.21 -21.27 -5.42
N THR A 81 -4.84 -21.35 -5.41
CA THR A 81 -4.90 -21.28 -5.60
C THR A 81 -4.63 -21.18 -6.05
N HIS A 82 -4.27 -21.22 -6.18
CA HIS A 82 -4.33 -21.49 -6.22
C HIS A 82 -4.50 -21.30 -6.78
N ARG A 83 -4.38 -21.21 -6.87
CA ARG A 83 -4.55 -21.37 -7.24
C ARG A 83 -4.97 -21.13 -7.46
#